data_506b3f02e64a5a0d53e601ed2da136e7
#
_entry.id   506b3f02e64a5a0d53e601ed2da136e7
#
_cell.length_a   1.000
_cell.length_b   1.000
_cell.length_c   1.000
_cell.angle_alpha   90.00
_cell.angle_beta   90.00
_cell.angle_gamma   90.00
#
_symmetry.space_group_name_H-M   'P 1'
#
loop_
_entity.id
_entity.type
_entity.pdbx_description
1 polymer ?
#
loop_
_entity_poly.entity_id
_entity_poly.type
_entity_poly.pdbx_seq_one_letter_code
_entity_poly.pdbx_strand_id
1 'polypeptide(L)'
;MLFRSALRLYPPAWLITRKALAEDQISGHTLAPGTLIILSPYVLQRAPAYWPEPERFLPERFEPSAEKARPRYAYIPFGGGPRLCLGSNFAQIEAQLILALVAQRFRLDPDPRAAVIPDPLVTIRPRGGLHMTLSRSQPEPTLAEAAV
;
A
#
# COMPACT_ATOMS: atom_id res chain seq x y z
N MET A 1 -2.38 -7.89 7.35
CA MET A 1 -1.01 -7.71 6.80
C MET A 1 -0.98 -7.54 5.29
N LEU A 2 -1.66 -8.38 4.49
CA LEU A 2 -1.65 -8.34 3.01
C LEU A 2 -1.97 -6.96 2.43
N PHE A 3 -3.08 -6.35 2.86
CA PHE A 3 -3.50 -5.03 2.38
C PHE A 3 -2.43 -3.94 2.66
N ARG A 4 -1.83 -3.96 3.85
CA ARG A 4 -0.74 -3.02 4.20
C ARG A 4 0.49 -3.20 3.32
N SER A 5 0.82 -4.45 2.96
CA SER A 5 1.92 -4.75 2.03
C SER A 5 1.63 -4.24 0.62
N ALA A 6 0.39 -4.34 0.15
CA ALA A 6 -0.02 -3.77 -1.12
C ALA A 6 0.08 -2.24 -1.10
N LEU A 7 -0.40 -1.58 -0.04
CA LEU A 7 -0.28 -0.13 0.12
C LEU A 7 1.17 0.35 0.28
N ARG A 8 2.08 -0.50 0.76
CA ARG A 8 3.51 -0.16 0.79
C ARG A 8 4.09 -0.09 -0.62
N LEU A 9 3.82 -1.12 -1.44
CA LEU A 9 4.33 -1.17 -2.80
C LEU A 9 3.60 -0.22 -3.74
N TYR A 10 2.28 -0.12 -3.60
CA TYR A 10 1.44 0.66 -4.50
C TYR A 10 0.52 1.59 -3.71
N PRO A 11 1.08 2.63 -3.04
CA PRO A 11 0.26 3.61 -2.36
C PRO A 11 -0.53 4.44 -3.39
N PRO A 12 -1.87 4.48 -3.34
CA PRO A 12 -2.65 5.26 -4.29
C PRO A 12 -2.20 6.73 -4.36
N ALA A 13 -2.00 7.37 -3.21
CA ALA A 13 -1.39 8.70 -3.11
C ALA A 13 0.15 8.57 -3.13
N TRP A 14 0.72 8.41 -4.30
CA TRP A 14 2.15 8.18 -4.52
C TRP A 14 3.03 9.43 -4.32
N LEU A 15 2.42 10.61 -4.40
CA LEU A 15 2.99 11.92 -4.08
C LEU A 15 2.08 12.67 -3.11
N ILE A 16 2.70 13.36 -2.16
CA ILE A 16 2.04 14.28 -1.21
C ILE A 16 2.77 15.62 -1.30
N THR A 17 2.05 16.70 -1.50
CA THR A 17 2.64 18.02 -1.60
C THR A 17 2.36 18.86 -0.35
N ARG A 18 3.31 19.71 0.00
CA ARG A 18 3.19 20.74 1.04
C ARG A 18 3.79 22.04 0.51
N LYS A 19 3.35 23.15 1.07
CA LYS A 19 3.89 24.47 0.77
C LYS A 19 4.40 25.10 2.06
N ALA A 20 5.63 25.57 2.06
CA ALA A 20 6.17 26.30 3.19
C ALA A 20 5.39 27.63 3.36
N LEU A 21 4.84 27.88 4.54
CA LEU A 21 4.12 29.12 4.85
C LEU A 21 5.06 30.26 5.29
N ALA A 22 6.19 29.91 5.89
CA ALA A 22 7.24 30.75 6.32
C ALA A 22 8.60 30.15 5.94
N GLU A 23 9.68 30.83 6.18
CA GLU A 23 11.01 30.25 6.10
C GLU A 23 11.12 29.07 7.09
N ASP A 24 11.74 28.00 6.66
CA ASP A 24 11.93 26.77 7.45
C ASP A 24 13.28 26.15 7.08
N GLN A 25 13.74 25.19 7.89
CA GLN A 25 14.94 24.43 7.61
C GLN A 25 14.67 22.92 7.69
N ILE A 26 15.05 22.19 6.63
CA ILE A 26 14.95 20.73 6.60
C ILE A 26 16.32 20.16 6.24
N SER A 27 16.90 19.36 7.14
CA SER A 27 18.20 18.69 6.93
C SER A 27 19.31 19.64 6.45
N GLY A 28 19.37 20.84 7.01
CA GLY A 28 20.38 21.86 6.66
C GLY A 28 20.07 22.69 5.41
N HIS A 29 18.94 22.45 4.75
CA HIS A 29 18.48 23.25 3.62
C HIS A 29 17.46 24.28 4.06
N THR A 30 17.69 25.54 3.73
CA THR A 30 16.72 26.62 3.97
C THR A 30 15.64 26.61 2.90
N LEU A 31 14.40 26.62 3.34
CA LEU A 31 13.21 26.68 2.50
C LEU A 31 12.61 28.08 2.58
N ALA A 32 12.57 28.79 1.49
CA ALA A 32 11.89 30.07 1.42
C ALA A 32 10.36 29.91 1.55
N PRO A 33 9.63 30.93 2.03
CA PRO A 33 8.18 30.95 1.98
C PRO A 33 7.66 30.67 0.57
N GLY A 34 6.64 29.84 0.45
CA GLY A 34 6.09 29.44 -0.84
C GLY A 34 6.76 28.23 -1.50
N THR A 35 7.90 27.75 -0.98
CA THR A 35 8.56 26.54 -1.51
C THR A 35 7.63 25.34 -1.50
N LEU A 36 7.52 24.68 -2.63
CA LEU A 36 6.77 23.42 -2.77
C LEU A 36 7.65 22.24 -2.33
N ILE A 37 7.18 21.52 -1.33
CA ILE A 37 7.82 20.32 -0.81
C ILE A 37 7.05 19.11 -1.33
N ILE A 38 7.76 18.18 -1.96
CA ILE A 38 7.18 16.94 -2.47
C ILE A 38 7.68 15.78 -1.62
N LEU A 39 6.73 15.04 -1.05
CA LEU A 39 6.97 13.79 -0.33
C LEU A 39 6.45 12.65 -1.21
N SER A 40 7.26 11.64 -1.46
CA SER A 40 6.81 10.47 -2.23
C SER A 40 6.70 9.23 -1.33
N PRO A 41 5.49 8.84 -0.91
CA PRO A 41 5.28 7.55 -0.25
C PRO A 41 5.80 6.38 -1.09
N TYR A 42 5.65 6.43 -2.41
CA TYR A 42 6.12 5.40 -3.32
C TYR A 42 7.63 5.18 -3.22
N VAL A 43 8.42 6.24 -3.21
CA VAL A 43 9.89 6.17 -3.08
C VAL A 43 10.30 5.83 -1.65
N LEU A 44 9.73 6.54 -0.67
CA LEU A 44 10.05 6.34 0.75
C LEU A 44 9.81 4.90 1.20
N GLN A 45 8.69 4.34 0.81
CA GLN A 45 8.29 2.98 1.14
C GLN A 45 9.06 1.90 0.36
N ARG A 46 10.02 2.31 -0.48
CA ARG A 46 11.00 1.49 -1.18
C ARG A 46 12.44 1.80 -0.80
N ALA A 47 12.66 2.74 0.12
CA ALA A 47 14.02 3.08 0.56
C ALA A 47 14.68 1.89 1.29
N PRO A 48 15.82 1.35 0.81
CA PRO A 48 16.46 0.16 1.40
C PRO A 48 16.84 0.34 2.86
N ALA A 49 17.12 1.58 3.29
CA ALA A 49 17.44 1.90 4.69
C ALA A 49 16.31 1.56 5.67
N TYR A 50 15.06 1.53 5.21
CA TYR A 50 13.88 1.20 6.03
C TYR A 50 13.21 -0.10 5.62
N TRP A 51 13.47 -0.55 4.40
CA TRP A 51 12.80 -1.69 3.77
C TRP A 51 13.84 -2.56 3.06
N PRO A 52 14.53 -3.47 3.76
CA PRO A 52 15.40 -4.46 3.11
C PRO A 52 14.63 -5.22 2.02
N GLU A 53 15.24 -5.51 0.89
CA GLU A 53 14.60 -6.12 -0.28
C GLU A 53 13.29 -5.39 -0.66
N PRO A 54 13.34 -4.09 -1.02
CA PRO A 54 12.18 -3.21 -1.03
C PRO A 54 11.10 -3.61 -2.04
N GLU A 55 11.46 -4.32 -3.12
CA GLU A 55 10.48 -4.73 -4.14
C GLU A 55 9.74 -6.03 -3.78
N ARG A 56 10.20 -6.76 -2.75
CA ARG A 56 9.52 -7.99 -2.35
C ARG A 56 8.24 -7.72 -1.59
N PHE A 57 7.19 -8.46 -1.96
CA PHE A 57 5.94 -8.49 -1.21
C PHE A 57 6.08 -9.44 -0.01
N LEU A 58 6.31 -8.87 1.17
CA LEU A 58 6.54 -9.61 2.42
C LEU A 58 5.57 -9.08 3.50
N PRO A 59 4.41 -9.74 3.68
CA PRO A 59 3.42 -9.33 4.69
C PRO A 59 3.96 -9.34 6.13
N GLU A 60 4.94 -10.18 6.43
CA GLU A 60 5.60 -10.35 7.72
C GLU A 60 6.26 -9.06 8.22
N ARG A 61 6.56 -8.14 7.30
CA ARG A 61 7.06 -6.79 7.64
C ARG A 61 6.10 -5.98 8.51
N PHE A 62 4.84 -6.38 8.57
CA PHE A 62 3.79 -5.76 9.36
C PHE A 62 3.41 -6.55 10.61
N GLU A 63 4.24 -7.49 11.01
CA GLU A 63 4.16 -8.11 12.33
C GLU A 63 4.52 -7.10 13.44
N PRO A 64 3.94 -7.23 14.64
CA PRO A 64 4.12 -6.25 15.71
C PRO A 64 5.57 -5.95 16.07
N SER A 65 6.45 -6.95 16.02
CA SER A 65 7.89 -6.81 16.29
C SER A 65 8.59 -5.99 15.21
N ALA A 66 8.36 -6.32 13.94
CA ALA A 66 8.96 -5.63 12.80
C ALA A 66 8.44 -4.19 12.67
N GLU A 67 7.17 -3.97 13.03
CA GLU A 67 6.56 -2.66 13.01
C GLU A 67 7.15 -1.73 14.08
N LYS A 68 7.37 -2.23 15.30
CA LYS A 68 8.00 -1.47 16.38
C LYS A 68 9.44 -1.07 16.09
N ALA A 69 10.18 -1.89 15.34
CA ALA A 69 11.57 -1.62 14.98
C ALA A 69 11.72 -0.57 13.86
N ARG A 70 10.64 -0.27 13.14
CA ARG A 70 10.66 0.65 12.00
C ARG A 70 10.38 2.08 12.43
N PRO A 71 11.10 3.09 11.87
CA PRO A 71 10.75 4.49 12.09
C PRO A 71 9.29 4.79 11.70
N ARG A 72 8.59 5.55 12.55
CA ARG A 72 7.16 5.83 12.44
C ARG A 72 6.71 6.30 11.04
N TYR A 73 7.50 7.15 10.41
CA TYR A 73 7.17 7.75 9.12
C TYR A 73 7.78 7.04 7.92
N ALA A 74 8.41 5.87 8.11
CA ALA A 74 8.84 5.05 6.97
C ALA A 74 7.66 4.41 6.21
N TYR A 75 6.44 4.40 6.78
CA TYR A 75 5.22 3.91 6.19
C TYR A 75 4.10 4.95 6.29
N ILE A 76 3.77 5.62 5.19
CA ILE A 76 2.83 6.74 5.14
C ILE A 76 1.84 6.67 3.95
N PRO A 77 1.17 5.54 3.70
CA PRO A 77 0.28 5.40 2.54
C PRO A 77 -0.94 6.33 2.59
N PHE A 78 -1.27 6.82 3.79
CA PHE A 78 -2.36 7.77 4.06
C PHE A 78 -1.84 9.14 4.50
N GLY A 79 -0.53 9.40 4.33
CA GLY A 79 0.11 10.61 4.88
C GLY A 79 0.39 10.50 6.37
N GLY A 80 0.52 11.65 7.04
CA GLY A 80 0.82 11.73 8.46
C GLY A 80 0.61 13.12 9.04
N GLY A 81 0.64 13.21 10.37
CA GLY A 81 0.44 14.46 11.11
C GLY A 81 -1.00 15.00 11.00
N PRO A 82 -1.19 16.32 11.14
CA PRO A 82 -2.53 16.94 11.12
C PRO A 82 -3.30 16.79 9.80
N ARG A 83 -2.63 16.37 8.75
CA ARG A 83 -3.18 16.12 7.40
C ARG A 83 -3.27 14.62 7.06
N LEU A 84 -3.26 13.75 8.07
CA LEU A 84 -3.55 12.33 7.87
C LEU A 84 -4.91 12.16 7.18
N CYS A 85 -5.00 11.21 6.27
CA CYS A 85 -6.25 10.89 5.58
C CYS A 85 -7.36 10.52 6.60
N LEU A 86 -8.45 11.26 6.57
CA LEU A 86 -9.59 11.04 7.45
C LEU A 86 -10.23 9.65 7.24
N GLY A 87 -10.26 9.19 5.99
CA GLY A 87 -10.84 7.90 5.60
C GLY A 87 -9.92 6.70 5.78
N SER A 88 -8.75 6.83 6.40
CA SER A 88 -7.73 5.76 6.48
C SER A 88 -8.26 4.48 7.14
N ASN A 89 -8.99 4.60 8.23
CA ASN A 89 -9.57 3.44 8.93
C ASN A 89 -10.70 2.81 8.10
N PHE A 90 -11.57 3.63 7.53
CA PHE A 90 -12.66 3.17 6.66
C PHE A 90 -12.11 2.38 5.47
N ALA A 91 -11.14 2.93 4.75
CA ALA A 91 -10.53 2.27 3.59
C ALA A 91 -9.88 0.94 3.95
N GLN A 92 -9.26 0.84 5.14
CA GLN A 92 -8.65 -0.41 5.61
C GLN A 92 -9.70 -1.49 5.91
N ILE A 93 -10.79 -1.13 6.57
CA ILE A 93 -11.89 -2.06 6.89
C ILE A 93 -12.58 -2.50 5.61
N GLU A 94 -12.95 -1.57 4.74
CA GLU A 94 -13.60 -1.84 3.46
C GLU A 94 -12.78 -2.80 2.60
N ALA A 95 -11.49 -2.51 2.41
CA ALA A 95 -10.62 -3.37 1.61
C ALA A 95 -10.46 -4.78 2.20
N GLN A 96 -10.38 -4.91 3.53
CA GLN A 96 -10.31 -6.22 4.17
C GLN A 96 -11.60 -7.02 3.98
N LEU A 97 -12.76 -6.38 4.11
CA LEU A 97 -14.05 -7.02 3.89
C LEU A 97 -14.22 -7.47 2.43
N ILE A 98 -13.89 -6.59 1.48
CA ILE A 98 -13.95 -6.93 0.05
C ILE A 98 -13.02 -8.12 -0.26
N LEU A 99 -11.77 -8.07 0.19
CA LEU A 99 -10.82 -9.15 -0.04
C LEU A 99 -11.29 -10.48 0.57
N ALA A 100 -11.82 -10.44 1.80
CA ALA A 100 -12.34 -11.64 2.46
C ALA A 100 -13.54 -12.23 1.70
N LEU A 101 -14.50 -11.40 1.29
CA LEU A 101 -15.69 -11.84 0.55
C LEU A 101 -15.34 -12.40 -0.84
N VAL A 102 -14.38 -11.77 -1.51
CA VAL A 102 -13.91 -12.24 -2.82
C VAL A 102 -13.17 -13.57 -2.68
N ALA A 103 -12.22 -13.64 -1.74
CA ALA A 103 -11.40 -14.85 -1.54
C ALA A 103 -12.21 -16.07 -1.11
N GLN A 104 -13.31 -15.89 -0.37
CA GLN A 104 -14.22 -16.98 0.02
C GLN A 104 -14.98 -17.59 -1.17
N ARG A 105 -15.20 -16.82 -2.21
CA ARG A 105 -16.10 -17.22 -3.32
C ARG A 105 -15.37 -17.45 -4.63
N PHE A 106 -14.22 -16.79 -4.80
CA PHE A 106 -13.54 -16.73 -6.08
C PHE A 106 -12.02 -16.87 -5.89
N ARG A 107 -11.43 -17.53 -6.88
CA ARG A 107 -10.01 -17.52 -7.13
C ARG A 107 -9.72 -16.58 -8.30
N LEU A 108 -8.73 -15.72 -8.14
CA LEU A 108 -8.27 -14.77 -9.15
C LEU A 108 -6.87 -15.18 -9.59
N ASP A 109 -6.74 -15.66 -10.80
CA ASP A 109 -5.45 -16.03 -11.39
C ASP A 109 -5.02 -14.93 -12.38
N PRO A 110 -3.88 -14.23 -12.14
CA PRO A 110 -3.40 -13.22 -13.07
C PRO A 110 -3.03 -13.83 -14.42
N ASP A 111 -3.29 -13.12 -15.53
CA ASP A 111 -2.77 -13.53 -16.84
C ASP A 111 -1.24 -13.36 -16.83
N PRO A 112 -0.45 -14.46 -16.94
CA PRO A 112 1.00 -14.38 -16.87
C PRO A 112 1.63 -13.63 -18.06
N ARG A 113 0.87 -13.39 -19.13
CA ARG A 113 1.30 -12.64 -20.32
C ARG A 113 1.05 -11.16 -20.19
N ALA A 114 0.19 -10.73 -19.26
CA ALA A 114 -0.15 -9.33 -19.05
C ALA A 114 0.88 -8.67 -18.13
N ALA A 115 1.66 -7.75 -18.67
CA ALA A 115 2.55 -6.91 -17.87
C ALA A 115 1.74 -5.92 -17.04
N VAL A 116 1.97 -5.89 -15.73
CA VAL A 116 1.37 -4.89 -14.83
C VAL A 116 2.27 -3.67 -14.79
N ILE A 117 1.86 -2.61 -15.46
CA ILE A 117 2.61 -1.35 -15.52
C ILE A 117 1.94 -0.32 -14.63
N PRO A 118 2.61 0.20 -13.58
CA PRO A 118 2.08 1.28 -12.78
C PRO A 118 1.88 2.55 -13.62
N ASP A 119 0.72 3.20 -13.49
CA ASP A 119 0.38 4.44 -14.17
C ASP A 119 0.21 5.57 -13.13
N PRO A 120 1.22 6.46 -12.99
CA PRO A 120 1.23 7.49 -11.95
C PRO A 120 0.45 8.73 -12.42
N LEU A 121 -0.86 8.68 -12.31
CA LEU A 121 -1.76 9.81 -12.51
C LEU A 121 -1.97 10.55 -11.16
N VAL A 122 -3.17 11.07 -10.91
CA VAL A 122 -3.54 11.63 -9.59
C VAL A 122 -3.38 10.57 -8.50
N THR A 123 -3.80 9.34 -8.81
CA THR A 123 -3.48 8.14 -8.03
C THR A 123 -2.73 7.15 -8.90
N ILE A 124 -1.85 6.35 -8.30
CA ILE A 124 -1.20 5.27 -9.02
C ILE A 124 -2.18 4.11 -9.18
N ARG A 125 -2.26 3.58 -10.39
CA ARG A 125 -3.11 2.44 -10.75
C ARG A 125 -2.43 1.60 -11.83
N PRO A 126 -2.84 0.34 -12.02
CA PRO A 126 -2.34 -0.44 -13.16
C PRO A 126 -2.87 0.15 -14.47
N ARG A 127 -1.95 0.40 -15.42
CA ARG A 127 -2.30 0.87 -16.77
C ARG A 127 -3.12 -0.20 -17.50
N GLY A 128 -4.31 0.17 -17.97
CA GLY A 128 -5.22 -0.76 -18.65
C GLY A 128 -5.91 -1.78 -17.73
N GLY A 129 -5.75 -1.66 -16.39
CA GLY A 129 -6.35 -2.59 -15.43
C GLY A 129 -5.50 -3.83 -15.14
N LEU A 130 -6.10 -4.81 -14.46
CA LEU A 130 -5.50 -6.11 -14.17
C LEU A 130 -6.31 -7.19 -14.89
N HIS A 131 -5.67 -7.88 -15.83
CA HIS A 131 -6.30 -9.00 -16.52
C HIS A 131 -6.15 -10.26 -15.68
N MET A 132 -7.27 -10.83 -15.26
CA MET A 132 -7.32 -12.02 -14.41
C MET A 132 -8.38 -12.99 -14.89
N THR A 133 -8.14 -14.27 -14.70
CA THR A 133 -9.16 -15.29 -14.85
C THR A 133 -9.86 -15.49 -13.51
N LEU A 134 -11.18 -15.38 -13.52
CA LEU A 134 -12.03 -15.60 -12.36
C LEU A 134 -12.56 -17.03 -12.40
N SER A 135 -12.32 -17.79 -11.34
CA SER A 135 -12.97 -19.09 -11.11
C SER A 135 -13.67 -19.12 -9.75
N ARG A 136 -14.69 -19.96 -9.59
CA ARG A 136 -15.30 -20.15 -8.27
C ARG A 136 -14.35 -20.98 -7.40
N SER A 137 -14.14 -20.54 -6.17
CA SER A 137 -13.51 -21.39 -5.15
C SER A 137 -14.44 -22.57 -4.88
N GLN A 138 -13.93 -23.80 -4.98
CA GLN A 138 -14.66 -24.95 -4.47
C GLN A 138 -14.67 -24.83 -2.94
N PRO A 139 -15.82 -24.99 -2.28
CA PRO A 139 -15.82 -25.08 -0.83
C PRO A 139 -14.89 -26.25 -0.42
N GLU A 140 -14.00 -26.00 0.53
CA GLU A 140 -13.29 -27.12 1.15
C GLU A 140 -14.34 -28.08 1.73
N PRO A 141 -14.17 -29.40 1.53
CA PRO A 141 -15.06 -30.38 2.13
C PRO A 141 -15.11 -30.11 3.63
N THR A 142 -16.29 -29.94 4.16
CA THR A 142 -16.49 -29.79 5.60
C THR A 142 -15.93 -31.04 6.30
N LEU A 143 -15.36 -30.86 7.51
CA LEU A 143 -14.79 -31.95 8.30
C LEU A 143 -15.78 -33.16 8.47
N ALA A 144 -17.08 -32.94 8.24
CA ALA A 144 -18.11 -33.97 8.21
C ALA A 144 -18.08 -34.84 6.93
N GLU A 145 -17.58 -34.34 5.80
CA GLU A 145 -17.47 -35.10 4.55
C GLU A 145 -16.13 -35.83 4.41
N ALA A 146 -15.13 -35.49 5.21
CA ALA A 146 -13.83 -36.17 5.25
C ALA A 146 -13.79 -37.35 6.21
N ALA A 147 -14.88 -37.67 6.88
CA ALA A 147 -14.99 -38.72 7.90
C ALA A 147 -15.85 -39.91 7.43
N VAL A 148 -16.08 -40.10 6.12
CA VAL A 148 -16.77 -41.25 5.54
C VAL A 148 -15.81 -42.11 4.75
#